data_830ddbe4d56151e1ef8597f20f3517b8
#
_entry.id   830ddbe4d56151e1ef8597f20f3517b8
#
_cell.length_a   1.000
_cell.length_b   1.000
_cell.length_c   1.000
_cell.angle_alpha   90.00
_cell.angle_beta   90.00
_cell.angle_gamma   90.00
#
_symmetry.space_group_name_H-M   'P 1'
#
loop_
_entity.id
_entity.type
_entity.pdbx_description
1 polymer ?
#
loop_
_entity_poly.entity_id
_entity_poly.type
_entity_poly.pdbx_seq_one_letter_code
_entity_poly.pdbx_strand_id
1 'polypeptide(L)'
;GFIAVYYGLGAAVSSKINNALDAPLAINASSPRYTAAALLHVLKTQVDDSPWTPALPAVFPAAVLDNLPNFQLGAKDSVRYFVKRMARFYGDKNLKEAGELLDYPADIWLFSQTGEDRLSPGSAKQYRKALAKISDFAASGDNLPAIETREAAYMLSGIENLLERQLSALHKHVLEHNSELLDFKADDIFYRTKGC
;
A
#
# COMPACT_ATOMS: atom_id res chain seq x y z
N GLY A 1 -13.10 15.07 -29.28
CA GLY A 1 -11.86 14.74 -29.92
C GLY A 1 -10.66 14.70 -28.99
N PHE A 2 -9.95 15.83 -28.78
CA PHE A 2 -8.64 15.86 -28.08
C PHE A 2 -8.69 15.33 -26.63
N ILE A 3 -9.72 15.70 -25.89
CA ILE A 3 -9.90 15.25 -24.49
C ILE A 3 -10.03 13.72 -24.41
N ALA A 4 -10.82 13.10 -25.28
CA ALA A 4 -10.99 11.63 -25.28
C ALA A 4 -9.67 10.92 -25.62
N VAL A 5 -8.87 11.46 -26.55
CA VAL A 5 -7.55 10.93 -26.89
C VAL A 5 -6.57 11.09 -25.72
N TYR A 6 -6.57 12.25 -25.07
CA TYR A 6 -5.73 12.52 -23.89
C TYR A 6 -6.00 11.53 -22.75
N TYR A 7 -7.27 11.37 -22.36
CA TYR A 7 -7.65 10.41 -21.31
C TYR A 7 -7.45 8.96 -21.75
N GLY A 8 -7.79 8.60 -22.99
CA GLY A 8 -7.63 7.24 -23.49
C GLY A 8 -6.18 6.79 -23.54
N LEU A 9 -5.29 7.59 -24.13
CA LEU A 9 -3.86 7.30 -24.19
C LEU A 9 -3.20 7.38 -22.80
N GLY A 10 -3.56 8.39 -22.03
CA GLY A 10 -3.02 8.55 -20.68
C GLY A 10 -3.43 7.41 -19.76
N ALA A 11 -4.68 6.96 -19.82
CA ALA A 11 -5.14 5.79 -19.07
C ALA A 11 -4.41 4.52 -19.52
N ALA A 12 -4.25 4.29 -20.82
CA ALA A 12 -3.54 3.13 -21.34
C ALA A 12 -2.07 3.07 -20.89
N VAL A 13 -1.39 4.23 -20.83
CA VAL A 13 0.00 4.31 -20.33
C VAL A 13 0.07 4.11 -18.81
N SER A 14 -0.92 4.61 -18.07
CA SER A 14 -0.94 4.59 -16.61
C SER A 14 -1.59 3.33 -16.02
N SER A 15 -2.23 2.48 -16.85
CA SER A 15 -2.98 1.30 -16.39
C SER A 15 -2.11 0.13 -15.92
N LYS A 16 -0.80 0.21 -16.14
CA LYS A 16 0.11 -0.87 -15.74
C LYS A 16 0.30 -0.87 -14.23
N ILE A 17 -0.36 -1.79 -13.55
CA ILE A 17 -0.09 -2.10 -12.16
C ILE A 17 1.26 -2.84 -12.10
N ASN A 18 2.23 -2.25 -11.42
CA ASN A 18 3.46 -2.96 -11.11
C ASN A 18 3.24 -3.83 -9.87
N ASN A 19 2.95 -5.09 -10.10
CA ASN A 19 2.76 -6.13 -9.08
C ASN A 19 3.99 -7.05 -8.96
N ALA A 20 5.14 -6.65 -9.50
CA ALA A 20 6.38 -7.38 -9.33
C ALA A 20 6.80 -7.31 -7.85
N LEU A 21 6.38 -8.31 -7.09
CA LEU A 21 6.73 -8.48 -5.67
C LEU A 21 8.07 -9.21 -5.51
N ASP A 22 8.66 -9.66 -6.59
CA ASP A 22 9.98 -10.33 -6.62
C ASP A 22 11.07 -9.31 -6.32
N ALA A 23 11.20 -8.97 -5.04
CA ALA A 23 12.32 -8.18 -4.59
C ALA A 23 13.61 -8.96 -4.85
N PRO A 24 14.59 -8.41 -5.58
CA PRO A 24 15.90 -9.03 -5.75
C PRO A 24 16.67 -8.94 -4.43
N LEU A 25 16.30 -9.78 -3.47
CA LEU A 25 16.83 -9.73 -2.12
C LEU A 25 18.07 -10.62 -2.03
N ALA A 26 19.23 -10.02 -2.24
CA ALA A 26 20.54 -10.63 -1.96
C ALA A 26 20.84 -10.79 -0.46
N ILE A 27 19.81 -10.71 0.39
CA ILE A 27 19.90 -10.69 1.85
C ILE A 27 19.41 -12.05 2.40
N ASN A 28 20.04 -12.53 3.46
CA ASN A 28 19.59 -13.75 4.14
C ASN A 28 18.13 -13.61 4.60
N ALA A 29 17.26 -14.53 4.15
CA ALA A 29 15.83 -14.52 4.41
C ALA A 29 15.46 -14.59 5.91
N SER A 30 16.37 -15.06 6.79
CA SER A 30 16.20 -15.09 8.24
C SER A 30 16.57 -13.78 8.94
N SER A 31 16.91 -12.72 8.23
CA SER A 31 17.25 -11.43 8.82
C SER A 31 16.04 -10.51 8.90
N PRO A 32 15.85 -9.75 9.99
CA PRO A 32 14.87 -8.64 10.05
C PRO A 32 15.04 -7.64 8.91
N ARG A 33 16.25 -7.49 8.41
CA ARG A 33 16.56 -6.69 7.22
C ARG A 33 15.86 -7.21 5.98
N TYR A 34 15.67 -8.52 5.85
CA TYR A 34 14.95 -9.10 4.72
C TYR A 34 13.50 -8.62 4.71
N THR A 35 12.80 -8.69 5.85
CA THR A 35 11.42 -8.20 5.97
C THR A 35 11.36 -6.70 5.68
N ALA A 36 12.25 -5.90 6.27
CA ALA A 36 12.32 -4.46 6.02
C ALA A 36 12.62 -4.14 4.55
N ALA A 37 13.54 -4.88 3.91
CA ALA A 37 13.87 -4.69 2.50
C ALA A 37 12.70 -5.08 1.57
N ALA A 38 11.95 -6.11 1.91
CA ALA A 38 10.75 -6.49 1.18
C ALA A 38 9.66 -5.40 1.28
N LEU A 39 9.39 -4.88 2.48
CA LEU A 39 8.44 -3.79 2.69
C LEU A 39 8.89 -2.50 1.97
N LEU A 40 10.19 -2.21 2.02
CA LEU A 40 10.80 -1.09 1.31
C LEU A 40 10.57 -1.21 -0.21
N HIS A 41 10.81 -2.41 -0.78
CA HIS A 41 10.62 -2.66 -2.20
C HIS A 41 9.16 -2.44 -2.61
N VAL A 42 8.22 -3.04 -1.89
CA VAL A 42 6.78 -2.88 -2.16
C VAL A 42 6.38 -1.41 -2.15
N LEU A 43 6.75 -0.66 -1.12
CA LEU A 43 6.38 0.75 -1.00
C LEU A 43 7.07 1.61 -2.07
N LYS A 44 8.36 1.38 -2.34
CA LYS A 44 9.13 2.11 -3.34
C LYS A 44 8.52 1.97 -4.73
N THR A 45 8.15 0.75 -5.11
CA THR A 45 7.49 0.46 -6.40
C THR A 45 6.22 1.29 -6.59
N GLN A 46 5.48 1.56 -5.51
CA GLN A 46 4.23 2.31 -5.58
C GLN A 46 4.41 3.83 -5.48
N VAL A 47 5.50 4.32 -4.88
CA VAL A 47 5.66 5.75 -4.57
C VAL A 47 6.74 6.44 -5.41
N ASP A 48 7.82 5.70 -5.77
CA ASP A 48 8.94 6.24 -6.55
C ASP A 48 8.91 5.78 -8.01
N ASP A 49 8.66 4.49 -8.24
CA ASP A 49 8.70 3.91 -9.58
C ASP A 49 7.36 4.14 -10.34
N SER A 50 6.32 4.56 -9.63
CA SER A 50 5.00 4.90 -10.17
C SER A 50 4.48 6.21 -9.55
N PRO A 51 3.70 7.01 -10.28
CA PRO A 51 3.03 8.17 -9.70
C PRO A 51 2.06 7.71 -8.62
N TRP A 52 2.00 8.43 -7.50
CA TRP A 52 1.02 8.17 -6.45
C TRP A 52 -0.36 8.65 -6.89
N THR A 53 -1.15 7.75 -7.47
CA THR A 53 -2.42 8.07 -8.13
C THR A 53 -3.57 8.42 -7.18
N PRO A 54 -3.65 7.92 -5.91
CA PRO A 54 -4.73 8.28 -4.99
C PRO A 54 -4.83 9.78 -4.69
N ALA A 55 -3.72 10.52 -4.87
CA ALA A 55 -3.68 11.96 -4.62
C ALA A 55 -3.82 12.81 -5.89
N LEU A 56 -3.89 12.21 -7.08
CA LEU A 56 -3.90 12.97 -8.32
C LEU A 56 -5.26 13.65 -8.55
N PRO A 57 -5.27 14.94 -8.94
CA PRO A 57 -6.48 15.59 -9.42
C PRO A 57 -7.06 14.92 -10.66
N ALA A 58 -8.38 15.03 -10.85
CA ALA A 58 -9.11 14.41 -11.97
C ALA A 58 -8.64 14.84 -13.37
N VAL A 59 -7.87 15.92 -13.48
CA VAL A 59 -7.25 16.35 -14.76
C VAL A 59 -6.19 15.38 -15.28
N PHE A 60 -5.65 14.52 -14.41
CA PHE A 60 -4.68 13.50 -14.81
C PHE A 60 -5.39 12.21 -15.22
N PRO A 61 -5.05 11.61 -16.39
CA PRO A 61 -5.67 10.37 -16.84
C PRO A 61 -5.58 9.22 -15.81
N ALA A 62 -4.49 9.15 -15.07
CA ALA A 62 -4.28 8.14 -14.05
C ALA A 62 -5.23 8.28 -12.83
N ALA A 63 -5.80 9.47 -12.61
CA ALA A 63 -6.74 9.70 -11.51
C ALA A 63 -8.13 9.09 -11.76
N VAL A 64 -8.48 8.79 -13.01
CA VAL A 64 -9.77 8.17 -13.37
C VAL A 64 -9.72 6.64 -13.41
N LEU A 65 -8.54 6.06 -13.15
CA LEU A 65 -8.38 4.62 -13.00
C LEU A 65 -8.78 4.23 -11.57
N ASP A 66 -9.64 3.25 -11.39
CA ASP A 66 -10.05 2.79 -10.06
C ASP A 66 -9.12 1.70 -9.49
N ASN A 67 -8.62 0.82 -10.36
CA ASN A 67 -7.80 -0.31 -9.92
C ASN A 67 -6.42 0.11 -9.39
N LEU A 68 -5.71 1.01 -10.07
CA LEU A 68 -4.36 1.41 -9.67
C LEU A 68 -4.34 2.18 -8.33
N PRO A 69 -5.19 3.21 -8.10
CA PRO A 69 -5.25 3.86 -6.80
C PRO A 69 -5.59 2.90 -5.66
N ASN A 70 -6.56 2.00 -5.86
CA ASN A 70 -6.95 1.02 -4.84
C ASN A 70 -5.82 0.02 -4.55
N PHE A 71 -5.11 -0.43 -5.58
CA PHE A 71 -3.93 -1.28 -5.41
C PHE A 71 -2.82 -0.58 -4.61
N GLN A 72 -2.52 0.67 -4.94
CA GLN A 72 -1.51 1.46 -4.23
C GLN A 72 -1.89 1.71 -2.78
N LEU A 73 -3.16 1.99 -2.49
CA LEU A 73 -3.68 2.13 -1.14
C LEU A 73 -3.53 0.82 -0.35
N GLY A 74 -3.91 -0.31 -0.93
CA GLY A 74 -3.76 -1.63 -0.32
C GLY A 74 -2.31 -1.99 -0.03
N ALA A 75 -1.40 -1.73 -0.98
CA ALA A 75 0.03 -1.93 -0.80
C ALA A 75 0.60 -1.08 0.33
N LYS A 76 0.28 0.22 0.35
CA LYS A 76 0.68 1.15 1.43
C LYS A 76 0.14 0.70 2.79
N ASP A 77 -1.13 0.32 2.87
CA ASP A 77 -1.75 -0.09 4.13
C ASP A 77 -1.16 -1.41 4.66
N SER A 78 -0.81 -2.33 3.77
CA SER A 78 -0.09 -3.55 4.13
C SER A 78 1.29 -3.23 4.69
N VAL A 79 2.07 -2.40 4.00
CA VAL A 79 3.39 -1.96 4.48
C VAL A 79 3.27 -1.25 5.83
N ARG A 80 2.31 -0.32 5.97
CA ARG A 80 2.03 0.38 7.24
C ARG A 80 1.76 -0.60 8.37
N TYR A 81 0.93 -1.59 8.13
CA TYR A 81 0.59 -2.60 9.14
C TYR A 81 1.83 -3.35 9.63
N PHE A 82 2.66 -3.85 8.70
CA PHE A 82 3.86 -4.60 9.06
C PHE A 82 4.94 -3.73 9.67
N VAL A 83 5.16 -2.51 9.17
CA VAL A 83 6.12 -1.56 9.76
C VAL A 83 5.77 -1.25 11.23
N LYS A 84 4.49 -0.97 11.53
CA LYS A 84 4.03 -0.75 12.90
C LYS A 84 4.19 -1.99 13.78
N ARG A 85 4.01 -3.17 13.21
CA ARG A 85 4.20 -4.43 13.90
C ARG A 85 5.67 -4.67 14.23
N MET A 86 6.56 -4.46 13.26
CA MET A 86 8.01 -4.50 13.46
C MET A 86 8.47 -3.46 14.49
N ALA A 87 7.95 -2.22 14.41
CA ALA A 87 8.27 -1.19 15.39
C ALA A 87 7.95 -1.59 16.83
N ARG A 88 6.83 -2.27 17.04
CA ARG A 88 6.45 -2.79 18.38
C ARG A 88 7.35 -3.94 18.82
N PHE A 89 7.75 -4.80 17.89
CA PHE A 89 8.57 -5.98 18.21
C PHE A 89 10.01 -5.59 18.54
N TYR A 90 10.61 -4.71 17.73
CA TYR A 90 12.01 -4.29 17.88
C TYR A 90 12.19 -3.08 18.80
N GLY A 91 11.13 -2.32 19.09
CA GLY A 91 11.22 -1.06 19.81
C GLY A 91 11.98 0.04 19.05
N ASP A 92 12.13 -0.12 17.73
CA ASP A 92 12.95 0.77 16.91
C ASP A 92 12.25 2.09 16.59
N LYS A 93 13.00 3.19 16.75
CA LYS A 93 12.50 4.55 16.54
C LYS A 93 12.22 4.86 15.07
N ASN A 94 13.07 4.40 14.14
CA ASN A 94 12.90 4.66 12.71
C ASN A 94 11.65 3.97 12.19
N LEU A 95 11.40 2.71 12.60
CA LEU A 95 10.18 2.00 12.25
C LEU A 95 8.94 2.65 12.84
N LYS A 96 9.01 3.18 14.06
CA LYS A 96 7.89 3.93 14.66
C LYS A 96 7.57 5.19 13.86
N GLU A 97 8.58 6.01 13.56
CA GLU A 97 8.43 7.22 12.76
C GLU A 97 7.92 6.89 11.33
N ALA A 98 8.43 5.81 10.71
CA ALA A 98 7.92 5.34 9.42
C ALA A 98 6.43 4.98 9.48
N GLY A 99 6.01 4.27 10.53
CA GLY A 99 4.61 3.93 10.75
C GLY A 99 3.70 5.17 10.90
N GLU A 100 4.16 6.20 11.59
CA GLU A 100 3.46 7.48 11.74
C GLU A 100 3.36 8.24 10.40
N LEU A 101 4.44 8.25 9.62
CA LEU A 101 4.45 8.84 8.28
C LEU A 101 3.51 8.12 7.30
N LEU A 102 3.32 6.80 7.45
CA LEU A 102 2.41 6.00 6.65
C LEU A 102 0.93 6.14 7.08
N ASP A 103 0.66 6.73 8.26
CA ASP A 103 -0.69 7.13 8.68
C ASP A 103 -1.17 8.42 7.99
N TYR A 104 -0.26 9.13 7.32
CA TYR A 104 -0.61 10.37 6.64
C TYR A 104 -1.70 10.15 5.59
N PRO A 105 -2.64 11.10 5.41
CA PRO A 105 -3.69 11.00 4.40
C PRO A 105 -3.14 10.70 3.01
N ALA A 106 -3.87 9.88 2.23
CA ALA A 106 -3.38 9.38 0.95
C ALA A 106 -3.74 10.27 -0.25
N ASP A 107 -4.63 11.21 -0.07
CA ASP A 107 -5.31 12.02 -1.09
C ASP A 107 -4.75 13.45 -1.24
N ILE A 108 -3.65 13.77 -0.56
CA ILE A 108 -3.04 15.10 -0.64
C ILE A 108 -2.02 15.14 -1.79
N TRP A 109 -2.34 15.86 -2.84
CA TRP A 109 -1.49 15.92 -4.04
C TRP A 109 -0.18 16.67 -3.82
N LEU A 110 -0.23 17.98 -3.59
CA LEU A 110 0.96 18.82 -3.42
C LEU A 110 1.11 19.30 -1.98
N PHE A 111 0.04 19.84 -1.44
CA PHE A 111 -0.06 20.33 -0.07
C PHE A 111 -1.53 20.42 0.33
N SER A 112 -1.78 20.37 1.63
CA SER A 112 -3.08 20.67 2.23
C SER A 112 -2.92 21.79 3.23
N GLN A 113 -3.90 22.67 3.31
CA GLN A 113 -3.95 23.70 4.34
C GLN A 113 -4.56 23.06 5.60
N THR A 114 -3.72 22.87 6.61
CA THR A 114 -4.13 22.36 7.92
C THR A 114 -4.00 23.48 8.96
N GLY A 115 -5.13 24.01 9.41
CA GLY A 115 -5.14 25.14 10.37
C GLY A 115 -4.84 26.49 9.71
N GLU A 116 -4.71 27.52 10.54
CA GLU A 116 -4.69 28.91 10.07
C GLU A 116 -3.47 29.30 9.24
N ASP A 117 -2.30 28.58 9.29
CA ASP A 117 -1.08 29.00 8.58
C ASP A 117 -0.10 27.88 8.19
N ARG A 118 -0.46 26.60 8.22
CA ARG A 118 0.48 25.53 7.89
C ARG A 118 0.10 24.76 6.64
N LEU A 119 0.96 24.84 5.64
CA LEU A 119 0.91 23.98 4.45
C LEU A 119 1.50 22.61 4.78
N SER A 120 0.67 21.58 4.78
CA SER A 120 1.09 20.20 4.92
C SER A 120 1.54 19.64 3.57
N PRO A 121 2.67 18.91 3.51
CA PRO A 121 3.19 18.40 2.25
C PRO A 121 2.31 17.30 1.66
N GLY A 122 2.43 17.06 0.36
CA GLY A 122 1.70 16.00 -0.33
C GLY A 122 2.04 14.59 0.18
N SER A 123 1.09 13.67 0.02
CA SER A 123 1.15 12.28 0.51
C SER A 123 2.39 11.52 0.05
N ALA A 124 2.72 11.57 -1.24
CA ALA A 124 3.91 10.92 -1.79
C ALA A 124 5.21 11.40 -1.10
N LYS A 125 5.30 12.69 -0.76
CA LYS A 125 6.46 13.23 -0.05
C LYS A 125 6.61 12.65 1.36
N GLN A 126 5.50 12.42 2.06
CA GLN A 126 5.52 11.81 3.39
C GLN A 126 5.88 10.33 3.31
N TYR A 127 5.36 9.62 2.31
CA TYR A 127 5.69 8.19 2.12
C TYR A 127 7.15 7.99 1.69
N ARG A 128 7.74 8.91 0.93
CA ARG A 128 9.20 8.90 0.67
C ARG A 128 10.03 9.08 1.93
N LYS A 129 9.58 9.89 2.89
CA LYS A 129 10.23 9.97 4.20
C LYS A 129 10.11 8.65 4.97
N ALA A 130 8.95 7.99 4.89
CA ALA A 130 8.79 6.67 5.49
C ALA A 130 9.75 5.64 4.87
N LEU A 131 9.92 5.66 3.53
CA LEU A 131 10.91 4.84 2.84
C LEU A 131 12.31 5.05 3.40
N ALA A 132 12.74 6.30 3.58
CA ALA A 132 14.06 6.61 4.15
C ALA A 132 14.21 6.02 5.56
N LYS A 133 13.18 6.13 6.42
CA LYS A 133 13.20 5.56 7.77
C LYS A 133 13.27 4.04 7.80
N ILE A 134 12.53 3.35 6.92
CA ILE A 134 12.61 1.89 6.77
C ILE A 134 14.00 1.49 6.27
N SER A 135 14.58 2.26 5.34
CA SER A 135 15.93 2.06 4.83
C SER A 135 16.98 2.23 5.92
N ASP A 136 16.86 3.26 6.77
CA ASP A 136 17.75 3.49 7.90
C ASP A 136 17.74 2.30 8.88
N PHE A 137 16.56 1.76 9.18
CA PHE A 137 16.44 0.53 9.98
C PHE A 137 17.10 -0.66 9.28
N ALA A 138 16.85 -0.87 7.98
CA ALA A 138 17.46 -1.95 7.23
C ALA A 138 19.00 -1.84 7.17
N ALA A 139 19.53 -0.62 7.16
CA ALA A 139 20.97 -0.37 7.14
C ALA A 139 21.65 -0.50 8.52
N SER A 140 20.93 -0.19 9.61
CA SER A 140 21.51 -0.15 10.97
C SER A 140 21.78 -1.53 11.60
N GLY A 141 21.40 -2.60 10.94
CA GLY A 141 21.17 -3.92 11.53
C GLY A 141 22.31 -4.92 11.48
N ASP A 142 23.59 -4.56 11.61
CA ASP A 142 24.66 -5.57 11.78
C ASP A 142 24.58 -6.31 13.13
N ASN A 143 23.85 -5.75 14.08
CA ASN A 143 23.67 -6.29 15.43
C ASN A 143 22.25 -6.82 15.72
N LEU A 144 21.36 -6.88 14.72
CA LEU A 144 20.04 -7.46 14.93
C LEU A 144 20.15 -8.98 14.97
N PRO A 145 19.55 -9.64 15.98
CA PRO A 145 19.55 -11.09 16.04
C PRO A 145 18.86 -11.68 14.81
N ALA A 146 19.22 -12.90 14.45
CA ALA A 146 18.48 -13.65 13.44
C ALA A 146 16.99 -13.73 13.83
N ILE A 147 16.10 -13.79 12.84
CA ILE A 147 14.67 -13.99 13.09
C ILE A 147 14.49 -15.26 13.90
N GLU A 148 14.14 -15.09 15.17
CA GLU A 148 13.79 -16.19 16.05
C GLU A 148 12.39 -16.71 15.73
N THR A 149 12.10 -17.95 16.11
CA THR A 149 10.77 -18.57 15.96
C THR A 149 9.66 -17.67 16.54
N ARG A 150 9.96 -16.97 17.63
CA ARG A 150 9.03 -16.02 18.28
C ARG A 150 8.67 -14.85 17.39
N GLU A 151 9.61 -14.30 16.66
CA GLU A 151 9.37 -13.20 15.71
C GLU A 151 8.54 -13.68 14.52
N ALA A 152 8.94 -14.81 13.93
CA ALA A 152 8.19 -15.42 12.84
C ALA A 152 6.74 -15.69 13.26
N ALA A 153 6.52 -16.27 14.43
CA ALA A 153 5.17 -16.51 14.97
C ALA A 153 4.40 -15.19 15.18
N TYR A 154 5.07 -14.15 15.68
CA TYR A 154 4.46 -12.83 15.85
C TYR A 154 4.07 -12.22 14.50
N MET A 155 4.90 -12.32 13.46
CA MET A 155 4.59 -11.81 12.13
C MET A 155 3.46 -12.61 11.46
N LEU A 156 3.49 -13.95 11.55
CA LEU A 156 2.44 -14.84 11.02
C LEU A 156 1.08 -14.57 11.68
N SER A 157 1.03 -14.42 13.01
CA SER A 157 -0.23 -14.03 13.68
C SER A 157 -0.74 -12.66 13.22
N GLY A 158 0.13 -11.79 12.71
CA GLY A 158 -0.27 -10.54 12.06
C GLY A 158 -0.96 -10.76 10.73
N ILE A 159 -0.47 -11.67 9.91
CA ILE A 159 -1.09 -12.04 8.64
C ILE A 159 -2.47 -12.65 8.90
N GLU A 160 -2.57 -13.59 9.83
CA GLU A 160 -3.83 -14.20 10.26
C GLU A 160 -4.86 -13.14 10.64
N ASN A 161 -4.53 -12.24 11.56
CA ASN A 161 -5.40 -11.14 11.98
C ASN A 161 -5.82 -10.21 10.81
N LEU A 162 -4.92 -9.97 9.86
CA LEU A 162 -5.23 -9.15 8.68
C LEU A 162 -6.24 -9.86 7.78
N LEU A 163 -6.01 -11.14 7.50
CA LEU A 163 -6.90 -11.96 6.67
C LEU A 163 -8.28 -12.13 7.30
N GLU A 164 -8.36 -12.36 8.61
CA GLU A 164 -9.62 -12.45 9.33
C GLU A 164 -10.44 -11.16 9.23
N ARG A 165 -9.80 -10.00 9.36
CA ARG A 165 -10.46 -8.70 9.18
C ARG A 165 -10.98 -8.51 7.76
N GLN A 166 -10.17 -8.89 6.75
CA GLN A 166 -10.59 -8.79 5.36
C GLN A 166 -11.74 -9.73 5.06
N LEU A 167 -11.68 -10.96 5.57
CA LEU A 167 -12.75 -11.94 5.43
C LEU A 167 -14.06 -11.45 6.10
N SER A 168 -13.95 -10.89 7.31
CA SER A 168 -15.10 -10.31 8.01
C SER A 168 -15.70 -9.13 7.28
N ALA A 169 -14.87 -8.25 6.72
CA ALA A 169 -15.32 -7.12 5.91
C ALA A 169 -16.02 -7.59 4.63
N LEU A 170 -15.46 -8.58 3.94
CA LEU A 170 -16.05 -9.19 2.75
C LEU A 170 -17.40 -9.87 3.08
N HIS A 171 -17.45 -10.64 4.16
CA HIS A 171 -18.70 -11.28 4.63
C HIS A 171 -19.79 -10.23 4.90
N LYS A 172 -19.43 -9.15 5.61
CA LYS A 172 -20.36 -8.06 5.88
C LYS A 172 -20.85 -7.43 4.58
N HIS A 173 -19.94 -7.13 3.64
CA HIS A 173 -20.29 -6.56 2.34
C HIS A 173 -21.24 -7.49 1.55
N VAL A 174 -20.95 -8.78 1.50
CA VAL A 174 -21.79 -9.77 0.82
C VAL A 174 -23.18 -9.85 1.48
N LEU A 175 -23.28 -9.81 2.80
CA LEU A 175 -24.57 -9.84 3.49
C LEU A 175 -25.39 -8.56 3.26
N GLU A 176 -24.73 -7.40 3.26
CA GLU A 176 -25.40 -6.11 3.04
C GLU A 176 -25.90 -5.94 1.60
N HIS A 177 -25.23 -6.55 0.61
CA HIS A 177 -25.58 -6.44 -0.82
C HIS A 177 -26.26 -7.70 -1.38
N ASN A 178 -26.55 -8.68 -0.53
CA ASN A 178 -27.12 -9.96 -0.99
C ASN A 178 -28.54 -9.81 -1.57
N SER A 179 -29.29 -8.78 -1.17
CA SER A 179 -30.57 -8.43 -1.76
C SER A 179 -30.45 -7.94 -3.20
N GLU A 180 -29.36 -7.26 -3.54
CA GLU A 180 -29.09 -6.81 -4.91
C GLU A 180 -28.54 -7.94 -5.78
N LEU A 181 -27.82 -8.91 -5.20
CA LEU A 181 -27.28 -10.07 -5.92
C LEU A 181 -28.35 -11.10 -6.30
N LEU A 182 -29.45 -11.17 -5.58
CA LEU A 182 -30.56 -12.09 -5.88
C LEU A 182 -31.36 -11.69 -7.13
N ASP A 183 -31.28 -10.43 -7.55
CA ASP A 183 -31.92 -9.93 -8.78
C ASP A 183 -31.05 -10.15 -10.05
N PHE A 184 -29.80 -10.58 -9.90
CA PHE A 184 -28.94 -10.90 -11.04
C PHE A 184 -29.13 -12.36 -11.47
N LYS A 185 -29.43 -12.56 -12.76
CA LYS A 185 -29.35 -13.90 -13.37
C LYS A 185 -27.92 -14.43 -13.27
N ALA A 186 -27.77 -15.72 -13.06
CA ALA A 186 -26.46 -16.37 -12.90
C ALA A 186 -25.45 -16.02 -14.01
N ASP A 187 -25.93 -15.74 -15.22
CA ASP A 187 -25.14 -15.33 -16.37
C ASP A 187 -24.46 -13.95 -16.19
N ASP A 188 -25.12 -13.01 -15.50
CA ASP A 188 -24.59 -11.66 -15.28
C ASP A 188 -23.42 -11.67 -14.27
N ILE A 189 -23.44 -12.58 -13.31
CA ILE A 189 -22.38 -12.76 -12.32
C ILE A 189 -21.11 -13.28 -13.01
N PHE A 190 -21.24 -14.20 -13.97
CA PHE A 190 -20.12 -14.81 -14.69
C PHE A 190 -19.36 -13.81 -15.57
N TYR A 191 -20.06 -12.85 -16.16
CA TYR A 191 -19.43 -11.81 -17.00
C TYR A 191 -18.75 -10.70 -16.21
N ARG A 192 -19.26 -10.37 -15.02
CA ARG A 192 -18.63 -9.36 -14.13
C ARG A 192 -17.33 -9.85 -13.49
N THR A 193 -17.22 -11.13 -13.19
CA THR A 193 -16.01 -11.72 -12.59
C THR A 193 -14.88 -11.96 -13.61
N LYS A 194 -15.18 -11.94 -14.93
CA LYS A 194 -14.16 -12.01 -15.99
C LYS A 194 -13.52 -10.67 -16.35
N GLY A 195 -14.02 -9.57 -15.81
CA GLY A 195 -13.50 -8.21 -16.06
C GLY A 195 -12.59 -7.69 -14.94
N CYS A 196 -12.20 -8.53 -13.98
CA CYS A 196 -11.21 -8.22 -12.95
C CYS A 196 -9.83 -8.71 -13.35
#